data_964129fb0496734b1968d3c75a252d67
#
_entry.id   964129fb0496734b1968d3c75a252d67
#
_cell.length_a   1.000
_cell.length_b   1.000
_cell.length_c   1.000
_cell.angle_alpha   90.00
_cell.angle_beta   90.00
_cell.angle_gamma   90.00
#
_symmetry.space_group_name_H-M   'P 1'
#
loop_
_entity.id
_entity.type
_entity.pdbx_description
1 polymer ?
#
loop_
_entity_poly.entity_id
_entity_poly.type
_entity_poly.pdbx_seq_one_letter_code
_entity_poly.pdbx_strand_id
1 'polypeptide(L)'
;MDASVLRKRIYKLLIFSILMVLSILLMAFLFINHADDSLNKATYTTMDQEIDLCVQRVSSKKNTDLVLLNTFARNLNKETDLDSSLFEMKKESDFSSIQFIDMNHNVYSSKKDSKFSYNNLSDEYKDKIKNGFLGEQSTFKQKNKNYKLTYIVPVYGNENQIVGVLCADSSLKPYTDLMRKSISGGNLYITDFKDFYGIQKNLESNEVLAVIKNMNLSENVNGLIGVKGQEHGIVVKKIGIQGWYLCYVNSAKSLNYPLYVMSRTTNYVLMLFVIVVILLLWIAYRMMVKNNEEMEKLAYTDQLTGAVSFARFTQLVRIYALKNNNYSLVSLNLRRFKFMNEILGRDKSDDFLYRIVTCIKPMLKKDEIICRDSADVFYMLLIDTDENVISNRIHAIFNSIRQNTKDFCYEYELCCGVISNSTYSFEQMLTNVMFALAQSKEMASENICFFDEEVHKKKEFENFVESNMQQALDSNRFEMVLQPKVDLDTNLVVSAEALVRWKLEDGTCLLY
;
A
#
# COMPACT_ATOMS: atom_id res chain seq x y z
N MET A 1 3.40 -8.51 30.21
CA MET A 1 2.87 -7.43 29.31
C MET A 1 1.50 -7.91 28.84
N ASP A 2 0.47 -7.13 29.07
CA ASP A 2 -0.91 -7.57 28.90
C ASP A 2 -1.18 -7.96 27.42
N ALA A 3 -1.68 -9.16 27.16
CA ALA A 3 -1.97 -9.67 25.79
C ALA A 3 -2.91 -8.71 25.01
N SER A 4 -3.74 -7.95 25.73
CA SER A 4 -4.60 -6.91 25.15
C SER A 4 -3.81 -5.73 24.60
N VAL A 5 -2.71 -5.34 25.25
CA VAL A 5 -1.83 -4.24 24.83
C VAL A 5 -1.01 -4.65 23.60
N LEU A 6 -0.55 -5.92 23.58
CA LEU A 6 0.20 -6.45 22.43
C LEU A 6 -0.71 -6.55 21.19
N ARG A 7 -1.93 -7.10 21.32
CA ARG A 7 -2.92 -7.12 20.24
C ARG A 7 -3.21 -5.73 19.70
N LYS A 8 -3.41 -4.73 20.57
CA LYS A 8 -3.61 -3.32 20.15
C LYS A 8 -2.42 -2.76 19.37
N ARG A 9 -1.19 -3.12 19.72
CA ARG A 9 0.01 -2.71 18.97
C ARG A 9 0.07 -3.38 17.59
N ILE A 10 -0.22 -4.67 17.50
CA ILE A 10 -0.28 -5.41 16.23
C ILE A 10 -1.35 -4.82 15.31
N TYR A 11 -2.55 -4.53 15.83
CA TYR A 11 -3.61 -3.86 15.05
C TYR A 11 -3.18 -2.48 14.55
N LYS A 12 -2.49 -1.68 15.37
CA LYS A 12 -1.98 -0.35 14.93
C LYS A 12 -0.94 -0.49 13.82
N LEU A 13 -0.01 -1.43 13.92
CA LEU A 13 0.98 -1.70 12.88
C LEU A 13 0.33 -2.20 11.59
N LEU A 14 -0.67 -3.05 11.69
CA LEU A 14 -1.42 -3.56 10.54
C LEU A 14 -2.21 -2.44 9.85
N ILE A 15 -2.89 -1.58 10.59
CA ILE A 15 -3.57 -0.39 10.05
C ILE A 15 -2.56 0.54 9.38
N PHE A 16 -1.41 0.79 10.00
CA PHE A 16 -0.36 1.63 9.43
C PHE A 16 0.21 1.05 8.13
N SER A 17 0.46 -0.26 8.06
CA SER A 17 0.93 -0.92 6.84
C SER A 17 -0.10 -0.87 5.70
N ILE A 18 -1.39 -1.04 6.01
CA ILE A 18 -2.49 -0.90 5.03
C ILE A 18 -2.55 0.54 4.51
N LEU A 19 -2.48 1.55 5.39
CA LEU A 19 -2.47 2.96 4.99
C LEU A 19 -1.26 3.30 4.13
N MET A 20 -0.09 2.75 4.43
CA MET A 20 1.12 2.91 3.62
C MET A 20 0.96 2.31 2.23
N VAL A 21 0.40 1.10 2.11
CA VAL A 21 0.12 0.47 0.80
C VAL A 21 -0.89 1.28 0.00
N LEU A 22 -1.97 1.74 0.63
CA LEU A 22 -2.96 2.60 -0.02
C LEU A 22 -2.36 3.92 -0.51
N SER A 23 -1.48 4.53 0.27
CA SER A 23 -0.74 5.75 -0.12
C SER A 23 0.16 5.51 -1.34
N ILE A 24 0.89 4.39 -1.37
CA ILE A 24 1.74 4.01 -2.52
C ILE A 24 0.89 3.76 -3.77
N LEU A 25 -0.23 3.05 -3.65
CA LEU A 25 -1.16 2.80 -4.75
C LEU A 25 -1.77 4.11 -5.29
N LEU A 26 -2.15 5.01 -4.41
CA LEU A 26 -2.66 6.33 -4.80
C LEU A 26 -1.60 7.16 -5.53
N MET A 27 -0.37 7.19 -5.01
CA MET A 27 0.74 7.87 -5.70
C MET A 27 1.04 7.25 -7.07
N ALA A 28 1.03 5.93 -7.18
CA ALA A 28 1.22 5.22 -8.45
C ALA A 28 0.13 5.59 -9.46
N PHE A 29 -1.13 5.60 -9.04
CA PHE A 29 -2.27 5.99 -9.87
C PHE A 29 -2.16 7.44 -10.36
N LEU A 30 -1.85 8.37 -9.46
CA LEU A 30 -1.66 9.79 -9.81
C LEU A 30 -0.48 9.98 -10.77
N PHE A 31 0.61 9.25 -10.57
CA PHE A 31 1.78 9.31 -11.46
C PHE A 31 1.45 8.80 -12.87
N ILE A 32 0.73 7.67 -12.98
CA ILE A 32 0.33 7.10 -14.28
C ILE A 32 -0.55 8.09 -15.05
N ASN A 33 -1.57 8.65 -14.41
CA ASN A 33 -2.44 9.64 -15.03
C ASN A 33 -1.67 10.90 -15.48
N HIS A 34 -0.79 11.40 -14.62
CA HIS A 34 0.02 12.58 -14.96
C HIS A 34 1.00 12.31 -16.11
N ALA A 35 1.57 11.11 -16.19
CA ALA A 35 2.45 10.71 -17.29
C ALA A 35 1.70 10.62 -18.63
N ASP A 36 0.50 10.05 -18.65
CA ASP A 36 -0.34 9.96 -19.85
C ASP A 36 -0.81 11.36 -20.30
N ASP A 37 -1.24 12.23 -19.38
CA ASP A 37 -1.59 13.62 -19.69
C ASP A 37 -0.39 14.41 -20.27
N SER A 38 0.79 14.23 -19.68
CA SER A 38 2.02 14.88 -20.14
C SER A 38 2.42 14.41 -21.53
N LEU A 39 2.28 13.11 -21.82
CA LEU A 39 2.55 12.52 -23.14
C LEU A 39 1.57 13.05 -24.19
N ASN A 40 0.28 13.12 -23.87
CA ASN A 40 -0.73 13.68 -24.76
C ASN A 40 -0.46 15.16 -25.04
N LYS A 41 -0.14 15.95 -24.03
CA LYS A 41 0.22 17.37 -24.21
C LYS A 41 1.46 17.56 -25.07
N ALA A 42 2.51 16.77 -24.86
CA ALA A 42 3.72 16.79 -25.70
C ALA A 42 3.37 16.42 -27.15
N THR A 43 2.51 15.44 -27.37
CA THR A 43 2.03 15.03 -28.70
C THR A 43 1.31 16.17 -29.41
N TYR A 44 0.38 16.86 -28.73
CA TYR A 44 -0.31 18.02 -29.30
C TYR A 44 0.65 19.15 -29.64
N THR A 45 1.58 19.48 -28.77
CA THR A 45 2.57 20.53 -29.02
C THR A 45 3.41 20.22 -30.24
N THR A 46 3.85 18.97 -30.38
CA THR A 46 4.61 18.54 -31.57
C THR A 46 3.77 18.60 -32.84
N MET A 47 2.51 18.11 -32.79
CA MET A 47 1.58 18.18 -33.94
C MET A 47 1.30 19.63 -34.36
N ASP A 48 1.10 20.50 -33.38
CA ASP A 48 0.83 21.93 -33.64
C ASP A 48 2.03 22.61 -34.30
N GLN A 49 3.24 22.32 -33.84
CA GLN A 49 4.49 22.82 -34.47
C GLN A 49 4.70 22.27 -35.90
N GLU A 50 4.45 20.97 -36.12
CA GLU A 50 4.59 20.37 -37.45
C GLU A 50 3.60 20.94 -38.46
N ILE A 51 2.32 21.12 -38.03
CA ILE A 51 1.30 21.69 -38.92
C ILE A 51 1.57 23.20 -39.22
N ASP A 52 2.09 23.95 -38.22
CA ASP A 52 2.50 25.34 -38.41
C ASP A 52 3.64 25.46 -39.43
N LEU A 53 4.60 24.55 -39.34
CA LEU A 53 5.67 24.47 -40.32
C LEU A 53 5.14 24.15 -41.72
N CYS A 54 4.14 23.27 -41.84
CA CYS A 54 3.43 23.00 -43.08
C CYS A 54 2.81 24.28 -43.65
N VAL A 55 2.03 25.00 -42.84
CA VAL A 55 1.35 26.23 -43.22
C VAL A 55 2.36 27.30 -43.67
N GLN A 56 3.45 27.48 -42.93
CA GLN A 56 4.52 28.45 -43.29
C GLN A 56 5.16 28.11 -44.62
N ARG A 57 5.54 26.84 -44.86
CA ARG A 57 6.18 26.40 -46.11
C ARG A 57 5.24 26.55 -47.30
N VAL A 58 3.96 26.21 -47.13
CA VAL A 58 2.94 26.42 -48.17
C VAL A 58 2.78 27.91 -48.48
N SER A 59 2.68 28.75 -47.47
CA SER A 59 2.54 30.20 -47.63
C SER A 59 3.78 30.81 -48.28
N SER A 60 4.98 30.38 -47.91
CA SER A 60 6.23 30.80 -48.49
C SER A 60 6.31 30.41 -49.98
N LYS A 61 5.99 29.16 -50.34
CA LYS A 61 5.96 28.70 -51.75
C LYS A 61 4.94 29.51 -52.56
N LYS A 62 3.70 29.70 -52.02
CA LYS A 62 2.68 30.54 -52.66
C LYS A 62 3.18 31.95 -52.92
N ASN A 63 3.84 32.57 -51.96
CA ASN A 63 4.39 33.94 -52.13
C ASN A 63 5.52 33.97 -53.16
N THR A 64 6.38 32.94 -53.18
CA THR A 64 7.43 32.80 -54.21
C THR A 64 6.81 32.66 -55.58
N ASP A 65 5.78 31.83 -55.74
CA ASP A 65 5.07 31.68 -57.03
C ASP A 65 4.40 32.98 -57.48
N LEU A 66 3.81 33.75 -56.56
CA LEU A 66 3.23 35.07 -56.82
C LEU A 66 4.30 36.08 -57.23
N VAL A 67 5.44 36.14 -56.54
CA VAL A 67 6.54 37.03 -56.89
C VAL A 67 7.08 36.70 -58.26
N LEU A 68 7.26 35.39 -58.57
CA LEU A 68 7.70 34.96 -59.91
C LEU A 68 6.71 35.37 -61.01
N LEU A 69 5.39 35.11 -60.73
CA LEU A 69 4.35 35.49 -61.71
C LEU A 69 4.24 37.00 -61.90
N ASN A 70 4.40 37.82 -60.87
CA ASN A 70 4.49 39.28 -60.97
C ASN A 70 5.69 39.74 -61.77
N THR A 71 6.85 39.06 -61.66
CA THR A 71 8.03 39.33 -62.43
C THR A 71 7.79 39.03 -63.93
N PHE A 72 7.15 37.90 -64.21
CA PHE A 72 6.70 37.55 -65.54
C PHE A 72 5.70 38.57 -66.09
N ALA A 73 4.71 39.02 -65.33
CA ALA A 73 3.74 40.01 -65.70
C ALA A 73 4.39 41.38 -66.10
N ARG A 74 5.45 41.77 -65.37
CA ARG A 74 6.23 43.00 -65.70
C ARG A 74 7.06 42.89 -67.01
N ASN A 75 7.58 41.69 -67.29
CA ASN A 75 8.39 41.44 -68.44
C ASN A 75 7.56 41.29 -69.71
N LEU A 76 6.36 40.74 -69.64
CA LEU A 76 5.44 40.45 -70.72
C LEU A 76 5.09 41.70 -71.55
N ASN A 77 5.10 42.89 -70.96
CA ASN A 77 4.74 44.15 -71.62
C ASN A 77 5.82 44.67 -72.63
N LYS A 78 6.98 44.01 -72.68
CA LYS A 78 8.11 44.45 -73.54
C LYS A 78 8.30 43.60 -74.81
N GLU A 79 7.46 42.55 -74.98
CA GLU A 79 7.69 41.52 -75.99
C GLU A 79 6.67 41.55 -77.11
N THR A 80 7.10 41.28 -78.35
CA THR A 80 6.26 41.28 -79.53
C THR A 80 5.59 39.94 -79.87
N ASP A 81 6.14 38.83 -79.32
CA ASP A 81 5.57 37.50 -79.51
C ASP A 81 5.17 36.92 -78.12
N LEU A 82 3.89 37.06 -77.81
CA LEU A 82 3.31 36.66 -76.51
C LEU A 82 3.36 35.14 -76.28
N ASP A 83 3.07 34.33 -77.30
CA ASP A 83 3.00 32.85 -77.12
C ASP A 83 4.38 32.24 -76.83
N SER A 84 5.45 32.75 -77.52
CA SER A 84 6.80 32.29 -77.22
C SER A 84 7.27 32.71 -75.84
N SER A 85 6.97 33.92 -75.42
CA SER A 85 7.28 34.42 -74.09
C SER A 85 6.60 33.64 -73.00
N LEU A 86 5.33 33.34 -73.14
CA LEU A 86 4.60 32.50 -72.20
C LEU A 86 5.13 31.05 -72.13
N PHE A 87 5.64 30.54 -73.23
CA PHE A 87 6.28 29.23 -73.33
C PHE A 87 7.61 29.21 -72.53
N GLU A 88 8.46 30.20 -72.71
CA GLU A 88 9.73 30.31 -71.95
C GLU A 88 9.46 30.54 -70.48
N MET A 89 8.53 31.41 -70.06
CA MET A 89 8.11 31.57 -68.64
C MET A 89 7.65 30.28 -67.99
N LYS A 90 6.89 29.46 -68.73
CA LYS A 90 6.48 28.12 -68.25
C LYS A 90 7.69 27.22 -68.08
N LYS A 91 8.68 27.23 -68.97
CA LYS A 91 9.85 26.37 -68.88
C LYS A 91 10.78 26.77 -67.73
N GLU A 92 10.79 28.02 -67.34
CA GLU A 92 11.54 28.56 -66.21
C GLU A 92 10.84 28.44 -64.88
N SER A 93 9.60 27.85 -64.84
CA SER A 93 8.76 27.78 -63.65
C SER A 93 8.17 26.42 -63.46
N ASP A 94 7.63 26.16 -62.20
CA ASP A 94 6.87 24.96 -61.84
C ASP A 94 5.39 25.03 -62.29
N PHE A 95 5.00 26.08 -63.04
CA PHE A 95 3.62 26.21 -63.50
C PHE A 95 3.27 25.18 -64.57
N SER A 96 2.10 24.59 -64.46
CA SER A 96 1.59 23.61 -65.44
C SER A 96 1.07 24.27 -66.74
N SER A 97 0.64 25.52 -66.63
CA SER A 97 0.23 26.39 -67.76
C SER A 97 0.32 27.85 -67.34
N ILE A 98 0.69 28.70 -68.26
CA ILE A 98 0.64 30.16 -68.11
C ILE A 98 -0.18 30.70 -69.27
N GLN A 99 -1.07 31.64 -68.96
CA GLN A 99 -2.01 32.24 -69.90
C GLN A 99 -2.10 33.74 -69.67
N PHE A 100 -2.10 34.52 -70.76
CA PHE A 100 -2.39 35.94 -70.70
C PHE A 100 -3.79 36.19 -71.32
N ILE A 101 -4.58 36.98 -70.63
CA ILE A 101 -5.94 37.36 -71.05
C ILE A 101 -6.00 38.86 -71.14
N ASP A 102 -6.17 39.37 -72.34
CA ASP A 102 -6.26 40.79 -72.57
C ASP A 102 -7.62 41.40 -72.18
N MET A 103 -7.74 42.73 -72.24
CA MET A 103 -8.97 43.45 -71.88
C MET A 103 -10.16 43.13 -72.81
N ASN A 104 -9.86 42.60 -74.04
CA ASN A 104 -10.86 42.15 -75.01
C ASN A 104 -11.23 40.63 -74.79
N HIS A 105 -10.77 39.99 -73.74
CA HIS A 105 -10.91 38.61 -73.47
C HIS A 105 -10.26 37.62 -74.45
N ASN A 106 -9.25 38.10 -75.27
CA ASN A 106 -8.43 37.20 -76.08
C ASN A 106 -7.47 36.46 -75.14
N VAL A 107 -7.26 35.18 -75.42
CA VAL A 107 -6.45 34.29 -74.56
C VAL A 107 -5.22 33.84 -75.35
N TYR A 108 -4.04 34.17 -74.83
CA TYR A 108 -2.75 33.68 -75.28
C TYR A 108 -2.23 32.63 -74.30
N SER A 109 -1.65 31.54 -74.79
CA SER A 109 -1.33 30.40 -73.90
C SER A 109 0.05 29.78 -74.20
N SER A 110 0.74 29.40 -73.11
CA SER A 110 2.00 28.61 -73.16
C SER A 110 1.83 27.20 -73.75
N LYS A 111 0.60 26.74 -74.05
CA LYS A 111 0.30 25.46 -74.71
C LYS A 111 -0.27 25.70 -76.08
N LYS A 112 0.44 25.32 -77.13
CA LYS A 112 0.07 25.51 -78.57
C LYS A 112 -1.26 24.85 -78.98
N ASP A 113 -1.74 23.81 -78.26
CA ASP A 113 -2.98 23.04 -78.59
C ASP A 113 -4.12 23.23 -77.57
N SER A 114 -4.07 24.25 -76.74
CA SER A 114 -5.12 24.45 -75.75
C SER A 114 -6.31 25.17 -76.35
N LYS A 115 -7.49 24.46 -76.45
CA LYS A 115 -8.79 25.07 -76.68
C LYS A 115 -9.27 25.87 -75.47
N PHE A 116 -8.38 26.69 -74.90
CA PHE A 116 -8.71 27.51 -73.75
C PHE A 116 -9.40 28.78 -74.28
N SER A 117 -10.66 28.94 -73.87
CA SER A 117 -11.46 30.12 -74.28
C SER A 117 -12.03 30.72 -72.99
N TYR A 118 -12.02 32.04 -72.89
CA TYR A 118 -12.59 32.79 -71.78
C TYR A 118 -14.09 32.36 -71.54
N ASN A 119 -14.85 32.10 -72.58
CA ASN A 119 -16.25 31.74 -72.51
C ASN A 119 -16.49 30.39 -71.81
N ASN A 120 -15.51 29.48 -71.83
CA ASN A 120 -15.60 28.15 -71.27
C ASN A 120 -15.15 28.08 -69.78
N LEU A 121 -14.74 29.26 -69.21
CA LEU A 121 -14.37 29.34 -67.81
C LEU A 121 -15.58 29.30 -66.87
N SER A 122 -15.40 28.77 -65.67
CA SER A 122 -16.44 28.83 -64.59
C SER A 122 -16.69 30.30 -64.19
N ASP A 123 -17.88 30.57 -63.71
CA ASP A 123 -18.26 31.92 -63.30
C ASP A 123 -17.36 32.44 -62.16
N GLU A 124 -16.93 31.59 -61.24
CA GLU A 124 -15.94 31.94 -60.20
C GLU A 124 -14.60 32.39 -60.80
N TYR A 125 -14.14 31.70 -61.84
CA TYR A 125 -12.88 32.06 -62.50
C TYR A 125 -13.01 33.40 -63.23
N LYS A 126 -14.14 33.61 -63.95
CA LYS A 126 -14.43 34.89 -64.66
C LYS A 126 -14.48 36.05 -63.65
N ASP A 127 -15.08 35.87 -62.47
CA ASP A 127 -15.14 36.92 -61.47
C ASP A 127 -13.75 37.24 -60.91
N LYS A 128 -12.85 36.23 -60.71
CA LYS A 128 -11.47 36.47 -60.33
C LYS A 128 -10.66 37.20 -61.41
N ILE A 129 -10.90 36.92 -62.70
CA ILE A 129 -10.28 37.65 -63.82
C ILE A 129 -10.77 39.08 -63.83
N LYS A 130 -12.08 39.33 -63.64
CA LYS A 130 -12.65 40.70 -63.54
C LYS A 130 -12.00 41.50 -62.42
N ASN A 131 -11.81 40.88 -61.24
CA ASN A 131 -11.09 41.53 -60.15
C ASN A 131 -9.60 41.81 -60.51
N GLY A 132 -8.97 40.91 -61.24
CA GLY A 132 -7.64 41.10 -61.80
C GLY A 132 -7.55 42.31 -62.73
N PHE A 133 -8.53 42.56 -63.59
CA PHE A 133 -8.66 43.77 -64.40
C PHE A 133 -8.86 45.04 -63.55
N LEU A 134 -9.26 44.91 -62.29
CA LEU A 134 -9.34 46.00 -61.31
C LEU A 134 -8.05 46.18 -60.51
N GLY A 135 -7.05 45.35 -60.74
CA GLY A 135 -5.71 45.44 -60.12
C GLY A 135 -5.59 44.47 -58.92
N GLU A 136 -6.57 43.64 -58.63
CA GLU A 136 -6.51 42.67 -57.53
C GLU A 136 -5.76 41.41 -57.95
N GLN A 137 -4.84 40.98 -57.08
CA GLN A 137 -4.19 39.65 -57.20
C GLN A 137 -5.02 38.62 -56.49
N SER A 138 -5.20 37.44 -57.10
CA SER A 138 -5.92 36.36 -56.48
C SER A 138 -5.26 34.99 -56.69
N THR A 139 -5.49 34.10 -55.69
CA THR A 139 -5.10 32.70 -55.76
C THR A 139 -6.28 31.87 -55.30
N PHE A 140 -6.72 30.95 -56.11
CA PHE A 140 -7.89 30.12 -55.80
C PHE A 140 -7.72 28.68 -56.28
N LYS A 141 -8.56 27.78 -55.74
CA LYS A 141 -8.60 26.38 -56.12
C LYS A 141 -9.47 26.15 -57.33
N GLN A 142 -9.04 25.32 -58.26
CA GLN A 142 -9.90 24.77 -59.31
C GLN A 142 -10.10 23.28 -59.09
N LYS A 143 -11.39 22.82 -59.17
CA LYS A 143 -11.76 21.41 -59.07
C LYS A 143 -12.08 20.87 -60.49
N ASN A 144 -11.02 20.38 -61.16
CA ASN A 144 -11.16 19.53 -62.37
C ASN A 144 -10.90 18.06 -61.93
N LYS A 145 -10.55 17.15 -62.88
CA LYS A 145 -10.12 15.77 -62.54
C LYS A 145 -9.06 15.69 -61.43
N ASN A 146 -8.21 16.74 -61.33
CA ASN A 146 -7.21 16.96 -60.29
C ASN A 146 -7.33 18.40 -59.75
N TYR A 147 -7.14 18.61 -58.45
CA TYR A 147 -7.09 19.93 -57.87
C TYR A 147 -5.87 20.70 -58.39
N LYS A 148 -6.08 21.96 -58.80
CA LYS A 148 -5.05 22.90 -59.24
C LYS A 148 -5.15 24.20 -58.44
N LEU A 149 -4.04 24.90 -58.28
CA LEU A 149 -3.99 26.26 -57.79
C LEU A 149 -3.86 27.18 -58.99
N THR A 150 -4.73 28.16 -59.12
CA THR A 150 -4.65 29.16 -60.14
C THR A 150 -4.31 30.52 -59.54
N TYR A 151 -3.30 31.14 -60.05
CA TYR A 151 -2.86 32.46 -59.70
C TYR A 151 -3.28 33.45 -60.79
N ILE A 152 -3.75 34.61 -60.38
CA ILE A 152 -4.12 35.70 -61.29
C ILE A 152 -3.41 36.96 -60.80
N VAL A 153 -2.64 37.60 -61.68
CA VAL A 153 -1.99 38.86 -61.40
C VAL A 153 -2.27 39.86 -62.56
N PRO A 154 -2.47 41.15 -62.29
CA PRO A 154 -2.66 42.13 -63.27
C PRO A 154 -1.35 42.40 -64.05
N VAL A 155 -1.48 42.70 -65.36
CA VAL A 155 -0.38 43.12 -66.25
C VAL A 155 -0.54 44.59 -66.57
N TYR A 156 0.47 45.37 -66.30
CA TYR A 156 0.46 46.80 -66.48
C TYR A 156 1.22 47.21 -67.76
N GLY A 157 0.65 48.09 -68.55
CA GLY A 157 1.27 48.68 -69.70
C GLY A 157 2.25 49.84 -69.37
N ASN A 158 2.79 50.53 -70.44
CA ASN A 158 3.81 51.56 -70.25
C ASN A 158 3.33 52.81 -69.50
N GLU A 159 2.01 53.07 -69.47
CA GLU A 159 1.42 54.21 -68.77
C GLU A 159 0.77 53.79 -67.44
N ASN A 160 1.18 52.62 -66.85
CA ASN A 160 0.63 52.04 -65.63
C ASN A 160 -0.87 51.69 -65.70
N GLN A 161 -1.47 51.63 -66.92
CA GLN A 161 -2.82 51.10 -67.17
C GLN A 161 -2.76 49.56 -67.20
N ILE A 162 -3.82 48.89 -66.76
CA ILE A 162 -3.95 47.44 -66.85
C ILE A 162 -4.28 47.06 -68.30
N VAL A 163 -3.40 46.26 -68.94
CA VAL A 163 -3.58 45.73 -70.29
C VAL A 163 -4.14 44.32 -70.37
N GLY A 164 -4.16 43.63 -69.23
CA GLY A 164 -4.66 42.28 -69.15
C GLY A 164 -4.36 41.64 -67.79
N VAL A 165 -4.57 40.34 -67.66
CA VAL A 165 -4.20 39.54 -66.52
C VAL A 165 -3.36 38.34 -66.93
N LEU A 166 -2.37 38.00 -66.13
CA LEU A 166 -1.56 36.80 -66.32
C LEU A 166 -2.10 35.75 -65.32
N CYS A 167 -2.54 34.63 -65.88
CA CYS A 167 -3.08 33.49 -65.14
C CYS A 167 -2.08 32.33 -65.18
N ALA A 168 -1.74 31.74 -64.06
CA ALA A 168 -0.86 30.58 -64.01
C ALA A 168 -1.48 29.47 -63.18
N ASP A 169 -1.48 28.27 -63.73
CA ASP A 169 -1.93 27.07 -63.02
C ASP A 169 -0.73 26.32 -62.43
N SER A 170 -0.78 26.04 -61.17
CA SER A 170 0.19 25.15 -60.48
C SER A 170 -0.48 23.85 -60.10
N SER A 171 0.21 22.72 -60.26
CA SER A 171 -0.25 21.45 -59.72
C SER A 171 -0.10 21.42 -58.20
N LEU A 172 -0.92 20.61 -57.50
CA LEU A 172 -0.78 20.45 -56.05
C LEU A 172 0.47 19.66 -55.63
N LYS A 173 1.12 18.96 -56.56
CA LYS A 173 2.25 18.08 -56.25
C LYS A 173 3.39 18.78 -55.48
N PRO A 174 3.92 19.94 -55.93
CA PRO A 174 4.98 20.63 -55.18
C PRO A 174 4.55 20.99 -53.75
N TYR A 175 3.29 21.39 -53.56
CA TYR A 175 2.74 21.75 -52.25
C TYR A 175 2.56 20.52 -51.35
N THR A 176 2.01 19.42 -51.88
CA THR A 176 1.84 18.17 -51.12
C THR A 176 3.18 17.55 -50.77
N ASP A 177 4.22 17.67 -51.60
CA ASP A 177 5.56 17.18 -51.30
C ASP A 177 6.23 18.01 -50.20
N LEU A 178 6.02 19.32 -50.16
CA LEU A 178 6.47 20.18 -49.05
C LEU A 178 5.75 19.85 -47.74
N MET A 179 4.45 19.67 -47.78
CA MET A 179 3.63 19.28 -46.61
C MET A 179 4.09 17.93 -46.07
N ARG A 180 4.28 16.95 -46.95
CA ARG A 180 4.73 15.59 -46.57
C ARG A 180 6.09 15.59 -45.90
N LYS A 181 7.02 16.46 -46.37
CA LYS A 181 8.35 16.64 -45.77
C LYS A 181 8.34 17.42 -44.46
N SER A 182 7.21 17.99 -44.07
CA SER A 182 7.08 18.82 -42.87
C SER A 182 6.53 18.08 -41.64
N ILE A 183 6.04 16.87 -41.84
CA ILE A 183 5.48 16.03 -40.76
C ILE A 183 6.27 14.74 -40.63
N SER A 184 6.42 14.25 -39.39
CA SER A 184 7.19 13.04 -39.06
C SER A 184 6.38 11.75 -39.21
N GLY A 185 5.06 11.82 -39.39
CA GLY A 185 4.21 10.63 -39.50
C GLY A 185 2.71 10.96 -39.50
N GLY A 186 1.88 9.96 -39.23
CA GLY A 186 0.44 10.15 -39.11
C GLY A 186 -0.33 10.30 -40.44
N ASN A 187 -1.53 10.84 -40.38
CA ASN A 187 -2.43 11.07 -41.49
C ASN A 187 -2.62 12.57 -41.70
N LEU A 188 -2.34 13.06 -42.88
CA LEU A 188 -2.47 14.46 -43.24
C LEU A 188 -3.43 14.61 -44.44
N TYR A 189 -4.42 15.47 -44.29
CA TYR A 189 -5.44 15.75 -45.28
C TYR A 189 -5.52 17.25 -45.54
N ILE A 190 -5.77 17.63 -46.82
CA ILE A 190 -6.31 18.93 -47.16
C ILE A 190 -7.84 18.78 -47.19
N THR A 191 -8.55 19.72 -46.60
CA THR A 191 -10.00 19.67 -46.54
C THR A 191 -10.63 21.07 -46.70
N ASP A 192 -11.84 21.11 -47.24
CA ASP A 192 -12.78 22.22 -47.15
C ASP A 192 -14.00 21.87 -46.29
N PHE A 193 -13.81 20.89 -45.37
CA PHE A 193 -14.81 20.27 -44.51
C PHE A 193 -15.89 19.43 -45.24
N LYS A 194 -15.97 19.52 -46.56
CA LYS A 194 -16.86 18.66 -47.41
C LYS A 194 -16.07 17.50 -48.00
N ASP A 195 -14.94 17.80 -48.56
CA ASP A 195 -14.04 16.85 -49.21
C ASP A 195 -12.71 16.76 -48.45
N PHE A 196 -12.13 15.54 -48.36
CA PHE A 196 -10.85 15.28 -47.75
C PHE A 196 -9.88 14.67 -48.76
N TYR A 197 -8.81 15.35 -49.05
CA TYR A 197 -7.74 14.89 -49.93
C TYR A 197 -6.52 14.45 -49.09
N GLY A 198 -6.24 13.14 -49.09
CA GLY A 198 -5.12 12.57 -48.30
C GLY A 198 -3.77 12.89 -48.94
N ILE A 199 -2.92 13.60 -48.22
CA ILE A 199 -1.54 13.93 -48.58
C ILE A 199 -0.62 12.81 -48.10
N GLN A 200 -0.74 12.41 -46.86
CA GLN A 200 -0.03 11.30 -46.25
C GLN A 200 -1.06 10.34 -45.57
N LYS A 201 -0.84 9.05 -45.76
CA LYS A 201 -1.77 8.02 -45.28
C LYS A 201 -0.98 6.91 -44.62
N ASN A 202 -1.34 6.56 -43.39
CA ASN A 202 -0.87 5.39 -42.69
C ASN A 202 -1.84 4.20 -42.87
N LEU A 203 -1.49 3.05 -42.30
CA LEU A 203 -2.29 1.82 -42.38
C LEU A 203 -3.75 2.00 -41.89
N GLU A 204 -3.99 2.91 -40.93
CA GLU A 204 -5.30 3.21 -40.34
C GLU A 204 -6.02 4.39 -41.01
N SER A 205 -5.56 4.82 -42.19
CA SER A 205 -6.08 6.05 -42.83
C SER A 205 -7.55 6.00 -43.18
N ASN A 206 -8.11 4.84 -43.48
CA ASN A 206 -9.52 4.69 -43.84
C ASN A 206 -10.41 4.85 -42.61
N GLU A 207 -10.00 4.29 -41.49
CA GLU A 207 -10.69 4.39 -40.20
C GLU A 207 -10.63 5.82 -39.65
N VAL A 208 -9.45 6.44 -39.69
CA VAL A 208 -9.25 7.85 -39.34
C VAL A 208 -10.19 8.72 -40.18
N LEU A 209 -10.21 8.52 -41.51
CA LEU A 209 -11.05 9.28 -42.41
C LEU A 209 -12.56 9.11 -42.14
N ALA A 210 -12.97 7.91 -41.76
CA ALA A 210 -14.37 7.66 -41.40
C ALA A 210 -14.78 8.41 -40.13
N VAL A 211 -13.88 8.47 -39.12
CA VAL A 211 -14.13 9.20 -37.87
C VAL A 211 -14.19 10.70 -38.13
N ILE A 212 -13.19 11.28 -38.81
CA ILE A 212 -13.14 12.74 -39.05
C ILE A 212 -14.28 13.24 -39.95
N LYS A 213 -14.77 12.44 -40.90
CA LYS A 213 -15.92 12.81 -41.74
C LYS A 213 -17.22 12.92 -40.95
N ASN A 214 -17.36 12.16 -39.86
CA ASN A 214 -18.53 12.18 -38.98
C ASN A 214 -18.47 13.27 -37.92
N MET A 215 -17.33 13.96 -37.80
CA MET A 215 -17.14 15.08 -36.86
C MET A 215 -17.53 16.39 -37.51
N ASN A 216 -18.22 17.27 -36.75
CA ASN A 216 -18.41 18.66 -37.12
C ASN A 216 -17.09 19.43 -36.93
N LEU A 217 -16.17 19.24 -37.89
CA LEU A 217 -14.88 19.94 -37.85
C LEU A 217 -15.09 21.43 -38.18
N SER A 218 -14.37 22.27 -37.42
CA SER A 218 -14.34 23.70 -37.62
C SER A 218 -12.89 24.18 -37.68
N GLU A 219 -12.71 25.45 -37.98
CA GLU A 219 -11.40 26.12 -38.01
C GLU A 219 -10.76 26.07 -36.60
N ASN A 220 -9.45 25.77 -36.53
CA ASN A 220 -8.64 25.74 -35.31
C ASN A 220 -9.12 24.70 -34.25
N VAL A 221 -9.57 23.55 -34.68
CA VAL A 221 -9.88 22.45 -33.79
C VAL A 221 -8.60 21.72 -33.36
N ASN A 222 -8.41 21.60 -32.05
CA ASN A 222 -7.45 20.72 -31.41
C ASN A 222 -8.21 19.78 -30.47
N GLY A 223 -8.02 18.47 -30.58
CA GLY A 223 -8.75 17.53 -29.75
C GLY A 223 -8.23 16.12 -29.83
N LEU A 224 -8.88 15.22 -29.07
CA LEU A 224 -8.66 13.77 -29.12
C LEU A 224 -9.78 13.12 -29.92
N ILE A 225 -9.43 12.15 -30.73
CA ILE A 225 -10.37 11.27 -31.41
C ILE A 225 -10.04 9.81 -31.11
N GLY A 226 -11.06 9.00 -30.87
CA GLY A 226 -10.92 7.55 -30.70
C GLY A 226 -10.94 6.85 -32.05
N VAL A 227 -9.87 6.13 -32.41
CA VAL A 227 -9.80 5.28 -33.60
C VAL A 227 -9.42 3.87 -33.15
N LYS A 228 -10.30 2.88 -33.36
CA LYS A 228 -10.08 1.47 -32.94
C LYS A 228 -9.67 1.30 -31.47
N GLY A 229 -10.25 2.10 -30.56
CA GLY A 229 -9.94 2.03 -29.14
C GLY A 229 -8.59 2.67 -28.74
N GLN A 230 -7.91 3.36 -29.66
CA GLN A 230 -6.72 4.16 -29.40
C GLN A 230 -7.03 5.65 -29.56
N GLU A 231 -6.45 6.45 -28.67
CA GLU A 231 -6.58 7.90 -28.75
C GLU A 231 -5.59 8.46 -29.76
N HIS A 232 -6.08 9.33 -30.65
CA HIS A 232 -5.31 10.07 -31.63
C HIS A 232 -5.54 11.56 -31.42
N GLY A 233 -4.47 12.35 -31.51
CA GLY A 233 -4.58 13.81 -31.59
C GLY A 233 -5.08 14.23 -32.97
N ILE A 234 -5.94 15.23 -33.01
CA ILE A 234 -6.36 15.93 -34.25
C ILE A 234 -6.05 17.41 -34.12
N VAL A 235 -5.45 17.97 -35.16
CA VAL A 235 -5.18 19.41 -35.29
C VAL A 235 -5.65 19.88 -36.66
N VAL A 236 -6.43 20.97 -36.69
CA VAL A 236 -6.95 21.57 -37.92
C VAL A 236 -6.52 23.02 -37.99
N LYS A 237 -5.80 23.42 -39.08
CA LYS A 237 -5.37 24.80 -39.28
C LYS A 237 -5.66 25.26 -40.71
N LYS A 238 -5.95 26.55 -40.85
CA LYS A 238 -6.16 27.20 -42.15
C LYS A 238 -4.86 27.33 -42.94
N ILE A 239 -4.89 26.95 -44.21
CA ILE A 239 -3.79 27.23 -45.14
C ILE A 239 -4.03 28.60 -45.74
N GLY A 240 -2.99 29.34 -46.05
CA GLY A 240 -3.08 30.66 -46.74
C GLY A 240 -3.71 30.61 -48.16
N ILE A 241 -4.51 29.61 -48.48
CA ILE A 241 -5.28 29.39 -49.71
C ILE A 241 -6.77 29.41 -49.32
N GLN A 242 -7.56 30.25 -49.98
CA GLN A 242 -8.94 30.52 -49.66
C GLN A 242 -9.77 29.22 -49.57
N GLY A 243 -10.41 28.99 -48.40
CA GLY A 243 -11.31 27.87 -48.17
C GLY A 243 -10.64 26.51 -48.00
N TRP A 244 -9.33 26.45 -47.73
CA TRP A 244 -8.61 25.22 -47.45
C TRP A 244 -8.00 25.17 -46.06
N TYR A 245 -8.06 23.99 -45.47
CA TYR A 245 -7.55 23.67 -44.15
C TYR A 245 -6.68 22.41 -44.22
N LEU A 246 -5.69 22.32 -43.34
CA LEU A 246 -4.96 21.10 -43.08
C LEU A 246 -5.60 20.40 -41.88
N CYS A 247 -5.91 19.12 -42.00
CA CYS A 247 -6.32 18.25 -40.93
C CYS A 247 -5.24 17.19 -40.69
N TYR A 248 -4.57 17.28 -39.57
CA TYR A 248 -3.50 16.37 -39.16
C TYR A 248 -3.94 15.50 -38.02
N VAL A 249 -3.82 14.17 -38.16
CA VAL A 249 -4.18 13.18 -37.18
C VAL A 249 -3.02 12.24 -36.93
N ASN A 250 -2.59 12.15 -35.68
CA ASN A 250 -1.52 11.27 -35.26
C ASN A 250 -1.71 10.77 -33.83
N SER A 251 -1.08 9.66 -33.46
CA SER A 251 -1.11 9.11 -32.09
C SER A 251 0.19 9.39 -31.36
N ALA A 252 0.13 9.43 -30.01
CA ALA A 252 1.30 9.52 -29.16
C ALA A 252 2.29 8.38 -29.42
N LYS A 253 1.78 7.18 -29.70
CA LYS A 253 2.59 6.01 -30.04
C LYS A 253 3.36 6.18 -31.36
N SER A 254 2.75 6.85 -32.35
CA SER A 254 3.38 7.08 -33.67
C SER A 254 4.35 8.25 -33.64
N LEU A 255 3.93 9.37 -33.03
CA LEU A 255 4.66 10.62 -33.07
C LEU A 255 5.82 10.67 -32.05
N ASN A 256 5.54 10.22 -30.82
CA ASN A 256 6.48 10.25 -29.69
C ASN A 256 6.80 8.85 -29.18
N TYR A 257 7.12 7.92 -30.09
CA TYR A 257 7.36 6.51 -29.75
C TYR A 257 8.35 6.32 -28.59
N PRO A 258 9.50 7.00 -28.52
CA PRO A 258 10.42 6.84 -27.39
C PRO A 258 9.78 7.24 -26.04
N LEU A 259 9.05 8.35 -25.99
CA LEU A 259 8.37 8.82 -24.78
C LEU A 259 7.22 7.87 -24.40
N TYR A 260 6.47 7.37 -25.38
CA TYR A 260 5.43 6.37 -25.17
C TYR A 260 6.00 5.09 -24.55
N VAL A 261 7.10 4.56 -25.10
CA VAL A 261 7.77 3.37 -24.56
C VAL A 261 8.29 3.63 -23.16
N MET A 262 8.91 4.79 -22.93
CA MET A 262 9.42 5.19 -21.61
C MET A 262 8.29 5.27 -20.58
N SER A 263 7.16 5.90 -20.89
CA SER A 263 5.99 5.96 -20.01
C SER A 263 5.50 4.53 -19.66
N ARG A 264 5.33 3.67 -20.66
CA ARG A 264 4.87 2.29 -20.44
C ARG A 264 5.85 1.45 -19.61
N THR A 265 7.15 1.54 -19.88
CA THR A 265 8.17 0.81 -19.10
C THR A 265 8.21 1.30 -17.65
N THR A 266 8.12 2.61 -17.42
CA THR A 266 8.05 3.18 -16.08
C THR A 266 6.82 2.67 -15.32
N ASN A 267 5.67 2.60 -15.97
CA ASN A 267 4.44 2.07 -15.36
C ASN A 267 4.59 0.59 -14.97
N TYR A 268 5.22 -0.25 -15.81
CA TYR A 268 5.49 -1.66 -15.47
C TYR A 268 6.46 -1.80 -14.30
N VAL A 269 7.55 -1.00 -14.28
CA VAL A 269 8.50 -0.99 -13.15
C VAL A 269 7.83 -0.56 -11.85
N LEU A 270 6.99 0.48 -11.91
CA LEU A 270 6.22 0.94 -10.75
C LEU A 270 5.25 -0.14 -10.23
N MET A 271 4.53 -0.80 -11.13
CA MET A 271 3.63 -1.91 -10.77
C MET A 271 4.39 -3.07 -10.12
N LEU A 272 5.54 -3.46 -10.68
CA LEU A 272 6.41 -4.48 -10.09
C LEU A 272 6.90 -4.08 -8.70
N PHE A 273 7.31 -2.82 -8.53
CA PHE A 273 7.73 -2.29 -7.23
C PHE A 273 6.63 -2.40 -6.17
N VAL A 274 5.40 -2.01 -6.52
CA VAL A 274 4.23 -2.14 -5.62
C VAL A 274 3.99 -3.61 -5.22
N ILE A 275 4.07 -4.54 -6.17
CA ILE A 275 3.92 -5.98 -5.89
C ILE A 275 5.00 -6.47 -4.91
N VAL A 276 6.26 -6.08 -5.12
CA VAL A 276 7.38 -6.43 -4.22
C VAL A 276 7.16 -5.89 -2.82
N VAL A 277 6.72 -4.63 -2.68
CA VAL A 277 6.42 -4.02 -1.37
C VAL A 277 5.31 -4.78 -0.65
N ILE A 278 4.23 -5.13 -1.34
CA ILE A 278 3.13 -5.92 -0.76
C ILE A 278 3.63 -7.30 -0.29
N LEU A 279 4.47 -7.97 -1.09
CA LEU A 279 5.05 -9.26 -0.73
C LEU A 279 5.93 -9.17 0.51
N LEU A 280 6.79 -8.15 0.59
CA LEU A 280 7.65 -7.93 1.76
C LEU A 280 6.84 -7.65 3.03
N LEU A 281 5.79 -6.85 2.94
CA LEU A 281 4.88 -6.58 4.07
C LEU A 281 4.14 -7.86 4.51
N TRP A 282 3.73 -8.70 3.57
CA TRP A 282 3.11 -9.99 3.87
C TRP A 282 4.07 -10.95 4.59
N ILE A 283 5.33 -11.04 4.14
CA ILE A 283 6.38 -11.84 4.78
C ILE A 283 6.63 -11.32 6.20
N ALA A 284 6.80 -10.00 6.37
CA ALA A 284 7.02 -9.37 7.67
C ALA A 284 5.85 -9.65 8.65
N TYR A 285 4.62 -9.55 8.17
CA TYR A 285 3.44 -9.89 8.94
C TYR A 285 3.44 -11.37 9.39
N ARG A 286 3.73 -12.30 8.47
CA ARG A 286 3.83 -13.74 8.78
C ARG A 286 4.89 -14.02 9.83
N MET A 287 6.07 -13.42 9.71
CA MET A 287 7.15 -13.55 10.70
C MET A 287 6.73 -13.00 12.07
N MET A 288 6.05 -11.85 12.10
CA MET A 288 5.58 -11.25 13.35
C MET A 288 4.55 -12.12 14.06
N VAL A 289 3.59 -12.70 13.34
CA VAL A 289 2.58 -13.61 13.92
C VAL A 289 3.27 -14.85 14.51
N LYS A 290 4.18 -15.47 13.76
CA LYS A 290 4.92 -16.66 14.23
C LYS A 290 5.75 -16.36 15.48
N ASN A 291 6.49 -15.26 15.48
CA ASN A 291 7.29 -14.86 16.64
C ASN A 291 6.42 -14.59 17.87
N ASN A 292 5.22 -14.01 17.70
CA ASN A 292 4.30 -13.80 18.81
C ASN A 292 3.78 -15.12 19.40
N GLU A 293 3.43 -16.11 18.56
CA GLU A 293 3.01 -17.44 19.03
C GLU A 293 4.12 -18.13 19.81
N GLU A 294 5.38 -18.04 19.34
CA GLU A 294 6.53 -18.58 20.03
C GLU A 294 6.78 -17.86 21.37
N MET A 295 6.69 -16.54 21.38
CA MET A 295 6.82 -15.75 22.62
C MET A 295 5.71 -16.04 23.62
N GLU A 296 4.46 -16.23 23.18
CA GLU A 296 3.36 -16.66 24.07
C GLU A 296 3.62 -18.05 24.66
N LYS A 297 4.07 -19.01 23.87
CA LYS A 297 4.44 -20.34 24.37
C LYS A 297 5.57 -20.27 25.40
N LEU A 298 6.62 -19.50 25.12
CA LEU A 298 7.75 -19.32 26.04
C LEU A 298 7.33 -18.63 27.34
N ALA A 299 6.45 -17.63 27.29
CA ALA A 299 6.01 -16.87 28.45
C ALA A 299 4.97 -17.61 29.32
N TYR A 300 4.12 -18.42 28.69
CA TYR A 300 2.94 -18.98 29.35
C TYR A 300 2.99 -20.49 29.60
N THR A 301 4.05 -21.16 29.15
CA THR A 301 4.22 -22.61 29.34
C THR A 301 5.59 -22.90 29.92
N ASP A 302 5.64 -23.75 30.96
CA ASP A 302 6.91 -24.29 31.48
C ASP A 302 7.54 -25.20 30.44
N GLN A 303 8.77 -24.90 30.01
CA GLN A 303 9.42 -25.58 28.90
C GLN A 303 9.76 -27.05 29.18
N LEU A 304 9.97 -27.39 30.45
CA LEU A 304 10.30 -28.75 30.86
C LEU A 304 9.08 -29.65 30.92
N THR A 305 8.03 -29.20 31.60
CA THR A 305 6.87 -30.06 31.94
C THR A 305 5.68 -29.83 31.02
N GLY A 306 5.66 -28.72 30.24
CA GLY A 306 4.49 -28.34 29.49
C GLY A 306 3.30 -27.89 30.33
N ALA A 307 3.48 -27.70 31.64
CA ALA A 307 2.49 -27.09 32.52
C ALA A 307 2.34 -25.60 32.19
N VAL A 308 1.29 -24.97 32.72
CA VAL A 308 1.17 -23.51 32.65
C VAL A 308 2.30 -22.88 33.48
N SER A 309 2.92 -21.80 32.97
CA SER A 309 3.89 -21.04 33.75
C SER A 309 3.22 -20.35 34.95
N PHE A 310 3.97 -20.11 36.05
CA PHE A 310 3.42 -19.46 37.22
C PHE A 310 2.83 -18.06 36.91
N ALA A 311 3.46 -17.30 36.02
CA ALA A 311 2.95 -16.01 35.58
C ALA A 311 1.57 -16.10 34.89
N ARG A 312 1.38 -17.11 34.05
CA ARG A 312 0.08 -17.34 33.39
C ARG A 312 -0.95 -17.89 34.37
N PHE A 313 -0.54 -18.79 35.26
CA PHE A 313 -1.38 -19.34 36.33
C PHE A 313 -1.98 -18.24 37.19
N THR A 314 -1.14 -17.31 37.66
CA THR A 314 -1.55 -16.14 38.45
C THR A 314 -2.63 -15.31 37.73
N GLN A 315 -2.43 -15.05 36.44
CA GLN A 315 -3.43 -14.33 35.62
C GLN A 315 -4.77 -15.10 35.57
N LEU A 316 -4.71 -16.39 35.28
CA LEU A 316 -5.91 -17.22 35.14
C LEU A 316 -6.68 -17.37 36.45
N VAL A 317 -5.97 -17.59 37.57
CA VAL A 317 -6.60 -17.67 38.90
C VAL A 317 -7.25 -16.36 39.29
N ARG A 318 -6.59 -15.21 39.05
CA ARG A 318 -7.21 -13.89 39.30
C ARG A 318 -8.47 -13.67 38.45
N ILE A 319 -8.46 -14.06 37.17
CA ILE A 319 -9.64 -13.97 36.30
C ILE A 319 -10.76 -14.91 36.81
N TYR A 320 -10.41 -16.11 37.26
CA TYR A 320 -11.35 -17.07 37.82
C TYR A 320 -11.98 -16.56 39.14
N ALA A 321 -11.14 -16.02 40.03
CA ALA A 321 -11.55 -15.46 41.31
C ALA A 321 -12.52 -14.26 41.18
N LEU A 322 -12.40 -13.45 40.10
CA LEU A 322 -13.37 -12.37 39.82
C LEU A 322 -14.77 -12.87 39.48
N LYS A 323 -14.91 -14.13 39.07
CA LYS A 323 -16.18 -14.71 38.62
C LYS A 323 -16.75 -15.72 39.63
N ASN A 324 -15.89 -16.32 40.40
CA ASN A 324 -16.22 -17.44 41.28
C ASN A 324 -15.55 -17.25 42.65
N ASN A 325 -16.33 -17.40 43.70
CA ASN A 325 -15.81 -17.25 45.06
C ASN A 325 -15.42 -18.61 45.69
N ASN A 326 -15.74 -19.73 45.07
CA ASN A 326 -15.49 -21.07 45.59
C ASN A 326 -14.46 -21.78 44.73
N TYR A 327 -13.24 -21.86 45.21
CA TYR A 327 -12.14 -22.63 44.65
C TYR A 327 -11.08 -22.91 45.69
N SER A 328 -10.26 -23.90 45.45
CA SER A 328 -9.14 -24.26 46.32
C SER A 328 -7.82 -24.12 45.59
N LEU A 329 -6.81 -23.69 46.31
CA LEU A 329 -5.43 -23.65 45.85
C LEU A 329 -4.65 -24.80 46.52
N VAL A 330 -3.94 -25.55 45.68
CA VAL A 330 -3.14 -26.70 46.14
C VAL A 330 -1.70 -26.46 45.72
N SER A 331 -0.77 -26.61 46.65
CA SER A 331 0.67 -26.64 46.39
C SER A 331 1.21 -28.03 46.54
N LEU A 332 1.88 -28.55 45.54
CA LEU A 332 2.53 -29.86 45.51
C LEU A 332 4.03 -29.73 45.44
N ASN A 333 4.76 -30.55 46.19
CA ASN A 333 6.22 -30.58 46.20
C ASN A 333 6.76 -31.99 46.42
N LEU A 334 8.00 -32.22 46.00
CA LEU A 334 8.73 -33.44 46.33
C LEU A 334 9.64 -33.21 47.54
N ARG A 335 9.47 -34.01 48.58
CA ARG A 335 10.39 -33.96 49.68
C ARG A 335 11.76 -34.41 49.23
N ARG A 336 12.81 -33.63 49.58
CA ARG A 336 14.24 -33.94 49.26
C ARG A 336 14.56 -34.05 47.76
N PHE A 337 13.89 -33.31 46.90
CA PHE A 337 14.14 -33.30 45.43
C PHE A 337 15.60 -33.01 45.10
N LYS A 338 16.30 -32.22 45.89
CA LYS A 338 17.73 -31.98 45.72
C LYS A 338 18.57 -33.27 45.75
N PHE A 339 18.30 -34.16 46.68
CA PHE A 339 18.94 -35.46 46.74
C PHE A 339 18.57 -36.37 45.57
N MET A 340 17.36 -36.32 45.11
CA MET A 340 16.95 -36.99 43.89
C MET A 340 17.81 -36.57 42.68
N ASN A 341 18.04 -35.28 42.52
CA ASN A 341 18.92 -34.75 41.48
C ASN A 341 20.38 -35.24 41.61
N GLU A 342 20.88 -35.35 42.84
CA GLU A 342 22.23 -35.82 43.11
C GLU A 342 22.39 -37.33 42.80
N ILE A 343 21.36 -38.14 43.06
CA ILE A 343 21.38 -39.60 42.90
C ILE A 343 21.03 -40.05 41.49
N LEU A 344 19.95 -39.52 40.92
CA LEU A 344 19.44 -39.93 39.59
C LEU A 344 20.05 -39.13 38.43
N GLY A 345 20.62 -37.98 38.72
CA GLY A 345 21.07 -37.00 37.74
C GLY A 345 19.92 -36.12 37.22
N ARG A 346 20.27 -35.02 36.60
CA ARG A 346 19.36 -33.98 36.20
C ARG A 346 18.31 -34.46 35.17
N ASP A 347 18.77 -35.19 34.15
CA ASP A 347 17.88 -35.63 33.05
C ASP A 347 16.75 -36.52 33.53
N LYS A 348 17.06 -37.48 34.45
CA LYS A 348 16.03 -38.36 35.01
C LYS A 348 15.09 -37.60 35.95
N SER A 349 15.62 -36.67 36.75
CA SER A 349 14.79 -35.82 37.61
C SER A 349 13.87 -34.89 36.81
N ASP A 350 14.34 -34.39 35.67
CA ASP A 350 13.55 -33.60 34.77
C ASP A 350 12.44 -34.44 34.09
N ASP A 351 12.74 -35.70 33.68
CA ASP A 351 11.71 -36.64 33.21
C ASP A 351 10.67 -36.96 34.33
N PHE A 352 11.11 -37.08 35.56
CA PHE A 352 10.19 -37.27 36.68
C PHE A 352 9.21 -36.11 36.86
N LEU A 353 9.71 -34.86 36.78
CA LEU A 353 8.86 -33.67 36.85
C LEU A 353 7.87 -33.58 35.68
N TYR A 354 8.32 -33.96 34.46
CA TYR A 354 7.46 -34.06 33.28
C TYR A 354 6.33 -35.08 33.49
N ARG A 355 6.65 -36.26 34.06
CA ARG A 355 5.64 -37.32 34.35
C ARG A 355 4.65 -36.88 35.40
N ILE A 356 5.02 -36.11 36.45
CA ILE A 356 4.09 -35.53 37.42
C ILE A 356 2.98 -34.78 36.68
N VAL A 357 3.35 -33.84 35.79
CA VAL A 357 2.36 -33.04 35.07
C VAL A 357 1.52 -33.91 34.13
N THR A 358 2.15 -34.87 33.45
CA THR A 358 1.45 -35.77 32.53
C THR A 358 0.40 -36.66 33.28
N CYS A 359 0.67 -37.04 34.53
CA CYS A 359 -0.27 -37.77 35.33
C CYS A 359 -1.41 -36.89 35.86
N ILE A 360 -1.12 -35.64 36.21
CA ILE A 360 -2.10 -34.73 36.81
C ILE A 360 -3.08 -34.16 35.78
N LYS A 361 -2.57 -33.72 34.62
CA LYS A 361 -3.40 -33.06 33.58
C LYS A 361 -4.68 -33.78 33.21
N PRO A 362 -4.70 -35.13 32.97
CA PRO A 362 -5.92 -35.85 32.64
C PRO A 362 -6.94 -35.95 33.78
N MET A 363 -6.50 -35.72 35.03
CA MET A 363 -7.33 -35.79 36.23
C MET A 363 -7.96 -34.45 36.61
N LEU A 364 -7.59 -33.39 35.93
CA LEU A 364 -8.14 -32.06 36.15
C LEU A 364 -9.49 -31.92 35.41
N LYS A 365 -10.45 -31.28 36.10
CA LYS A 365 -11.74 -30.91 35.50
C LYS A 365 -11.59 -29.72 34.57
N LYS A 366 -12.62 -29.41 33.80
CA LYS A 366 -12.68 -28.20 32.98
C LYS A 366 -12.50 -26.96 33.88
N ASP A 367 -11.67 -26.01 33.46
CA ASP A 367 -11.32 -24.78 34.16
C ASP A 367 -10.37 -24.97 35.37
N GLU A 368 -9.97 -26.20 35.71
CA GLU A 368 -8.86 -26.45 36.64
C GLU A 368 -7.51 -26.40 35.92
N ILE A 369 -6.50 -25.93 36.62
CA ILE A 369 -5.19 -25.66 36.02
C ILE A 369 -4.06 -26.18 36.91
N ILE A 370 -2.99 -26.66 36.30
CA ILE A 370 -1.73 -26.96 36.98
C ILE A 370 -0.62 -26.06 36.38
N CYS A 371 0.19 -25.48 37.25
CA CYS A 371 1.41 -24.78 36.86
C CYS A 371 2.62 -25.36 37.61
N ARG A 372 3.78 -25.10 37.06
CA ARG A 372 5.06 -25.27 37.73
C ARG A 372 5.67 -23.88 37.98
N ASP A 373 6.04 -23.61 39.23
CA ASP A 373 6.70 -22.36 39.58
C ASP A 373 8.22 -22.45 39.41
N SER A 374 8.84 -23.31 40.21
CA SER A 374 10.30 -23.49 40.24
C SER A 374 10.67 -24.87 40.75
N ALA A 375 11.77 -25.43 40.28
CA ALA A 375 12.27 -26.72 40.68
C ALA A 375 11.18 -27.80 40.70
N ASP A 376 10.76 -28.21 41.89
CA ASP A 376 9.75 -29.26 42.20
C ASP A 376 8.45 -28.70 42.80
N VAL A 377 8.23 -27.38 42.70
CA VAL A 377 7.00 -26.74 43.23
C VAL A 377 5.96 -26.61 42.14
N PHE A 378 4.80 -27.20 42.40
CA PHE A 378 3.63 -27.12 41.52
C PHE A 378 2.48 -26.49 42.25
N TYR A 379 1.64 -25.71 41.53
CA TYR A 379 0.35 -25.25 42.07
C TYR A 379 -0.77 -25.72 41.17
N MET A 380 -1.90 -26.05 41.82
CA MET A 380 -3.13 -26.41 41.13
C MET A 380 -4.29 -25.54 41.64
N LEU A 381 -5.10 -25.06 40.70
CA LEU A 381 -6.44 -24.53 41.01
C LEU A 381 -7.44 -25.66 40.88
N LEU A 382 -8.18 -25.93 41.93
CA LEU A 382 -9.27 -26.92 41.98
C LEU A 382 -10.60 -26.18 42.20
N ILE A 383 -11.68 -26.71 41.62
CA ILE A 383 -13.02 -26.14 41.75
C ILE A 383 -13.69 -26.68 43.04
N ASP A 384 -13.28 -27.86 43.50
CA ASP A 384 -13.81 -28.43 44.73
C ASP A 384 -13.33 -27.66 45.97
N THR A 385 -14.19 -27.51 46.97
CA THR A 385 -13.92 -26.83 48.27
C THR A 385 -14.10 -27.71 49.46
N ASP A 386 -14.70 -28.90 49.30
CA ASP A 386 -14.83 -29.91 50.38
C ASP A 386 -13.49 -30.61 50.58
N GLU A 387 -12.96 -30.56 51.81
CA GLU A 387 -11.66 -31.11 52.17
C GLU A 387 -11.56 -32.60 51.91
N ASN A 388 -12.63 -33.39 52.18
CA ASN A 388 -12.63 -34.83 51.93
C ASN A 388 -12.56 -35.14 50.44
N VAL A 389 -13.28 -34.36 49.62
CA VAL A 389 -13.25 -34.52 48.16
C VAL A 389 -11.87 -34.19 47.63
N ILE A 390 -11.28 -33.08 48.07
CA ILE A 390 -9.92 -32.64 47.68
C ILE A 390 -8.89 -33.68 48.11
N SER A 391 -8.93 -34.14 49.38
CA SER A 391 -8.03 -35.16 49.91
C SER A 391 -8.07 -36.45 49.06
N ASN A 392 -9.26 -36.96 48.76
CA ASN A 392 -9.44 -38.15 47.93
C ASN A 392 -8.85 -37.95 46.50
N ARG A 393 -9.07 -36.78 45.91
CA ARG A 393 -8.50 -36.43 44.60
C ARG A 393 -6.96 -36.37 44.62
N ILE A 394 -6.39 -35.75 45.66
CA ILE A 394 -4.93 -35.68 45.85
C ILE A 394 -4.34 -37.07 46.04
N HIS A 395 -4.96 -37.93 46.85
CA HIS A 395 -4.54 -39.32 46.99
C HIS A 395 -4.61 -40.08 45.66
N ALA A 396 -5.65 -39.88 44.86
CA ALA A 396 -5.73 -40.47 43.53
C ALA A 396 -4.59 -39.95 42.60
N ILE A 397 -4.25 -38.68 42.65
CA ILE A 397 -3.12 -38.07 41.93
C ILE A 397 -1.81 -38.69 42.39
N PHE A 398 -1.57 -38.80 43.71
CA PHE A 398 -0.36 -39.43 44.26
C PHE A 398 -0.21 -40.86 43.82
N ASN A 399 -1.30 -41.63 43.83
CA ASN A 399 -1.30 -43.02 43.37
C ASN A 399 -1.00 -43.12 41.86
N SER A 400 -1.56 -42.21 41.06
CA SER A 400 -1.26 -42.15 39.62
C SER A 400 0.20 -41.86 39.36
N ILE A 401 0.78 -40.88 40.08
CA ILE A 401 2.21 -40.54 39.96
C ILE A 401 3.07 -41.75 40.34
N ARG A 402 2.79 -42.39 41.52
CA ARG A 402 3.52 -43.58 42.00
C ARG A 402 3.48 -44.72 41.00
N GLN A 403 2.33 -44.96 40.36
CA GLN A 403 2.20 -45.99 39.33
C GLN A 403 3.04 -45.73 38.09
N ASN A 404 3.10 -44.47 37.63
CA ASN A 404 3.76 -44.09 36.41
C ASN A 404 5.26 -43.76 36.57
N THR A 405 5.76 -43.86 37.82
CA THR A 405 7.18 -43.55 38.13
C THR A 405 7.91 -44.73 38.82
N LYS A 406 7.32 -45.93 38.79
CA LYS A 406 7.92 -47.15 39.34
C LYS A 406 9.29 -47.51 38.78
N ASP A 407 9.53 -47.17 37.56
CA ASP A 407 10.76 -47.42 36.82
C ASP A 407 11.95 -46.57 37.30
N PHE A 408 11.72 -45.51 38.08
CA PHE A 408 12.80 -44.70 38.63
C PHE A 408 13.60 -45.37 39.73
N CYS A 409 13.09 -46.44 40.37
CA CYS A 409 13.74 -47.16 41.47
C CYS A 409 14.28 -46.23 42.56
N TYR A 410 13.57 -45.17 42.88
CA TYR A 410 13.89 -44.18 43.92
C TYR A 410 12.69 -43.93 44.79
N GLU A 411 12.90 -44.01 46.12
CA GLU A 411 11.88 -43.67 47.09
C GLU A 411 11.74 -42.16 47.22
N TYR A 412 10.60 -41.65 46.97
CA TYR A 412 10.25 -40.23 47.06
C TYR A 412 8.95 -40.05 47.85
N GLU A 413 8.83 -38.89 48.43
CA GLU A 413 7.61 -38.47 49.11
C GLU A 413 7.03 -37.24 48.46
N LEU A 414 5.74 -37.29 48.14
CA LEU A 414 4.95 -36.15 47.67
C LEU A 414 4.33 -35.46 48.86
N CYS A 415 4.51 -34.15 48.97
CA CYS A 415 3.93 -33.32 50.02
C CYS A 415 2.95 -32.32 49.39
N CYS A 416 1.88 -32.03 50.07
CA CYS A 416 0.83 -31.18 49.56
C CYS A 416 0.27 -30.24 50.64
N GLY A 417 0.23 -28.95 50.36
CA GLY A 417 -0.51 -27.97 51.11
C GLY A 417 -1.78 -27.59 50.36
N VAL A 418 -2.86 -27.39 51.08
CA VAL A 418 -4.17 -27.06 50.53
C VAL A 418 -4.77 -25.87 51.29
N ILE A 419 -5.34 -24.94 50.58
CA ILE A 419 -6.24 -23.93 51.13
C ILE A 419 -7.56 -23.99 50.37
N SER A 420 -8.64 -24.23 51.05
CA SER A 420 -9.98 -24.20 50.50
C SER A 420 -10.72 -22.95 50.98
N ASN A 421 -11.49 -22.35 50.09
CA ASN A 421 -12.31 -21.20 50.32
C ASN A 421 -11.65 -19.80 50.16
N SER A 422 -12.42 -18.87 49.69
CA SER A 422 -12.03 -17.64 49.05
C SER A 422 -12.28 -16.37 49.87
N THR A 423 -12.24 -16.44 51.19
CA THR A 423 -12.24 -15.20 52.01
C THR A 423 -10.94 -14.43 51.92
N TYR A 424 -9.88 -15.07 51.40
CA TYR A 424 -8.55 -14.51 51.24
C TYR A 424 -8.33 -13.99 49.84
N SER A 425 -7.50 -12.95 49.71
CA SER A 425 -6.95 -12.54 48.39
C SER A 425 -6.07 -13.65 47.81
N PHE A 426 -5.87 -13.64 46.48
CA PHE A 426 -5.03 -14.66 45.84
C PHE A 426 -3.58 -14.67 46.43
N GLU A 427 -3.04 -13.53 46.78
CA GLU A 427 -1.73 -13.39 47.38
C GLU A 427 -1.68 -14.02 48.76
N GLN A 428 -2.72 -13.80 49.59
CA GLN A 428 -2.86 -14.45 50.89
C GLN A 428 -3.03 -15.97 50.74
N MET A 429 -3.84 -16.44 49.78
CA MET A 429 -3.98 -17.86 49.49
C MET A 429 -2.64 -18.51 49.11
N LEU A 430 -1.82 -17.85 48.32
CA LEU A 430 -0.47 -18.33 47.97
C LEU A 430 0.41 -18.46 49.21
N THR A 431 0.41 -17.47 50.09
CA THR A 431 1.21 -17.52 51.33
C THR A 431 0.73 -18.65 52.24
N ASN A 432 -0.59 -18.75 52.41
CA ASN A 432 -1.21 -19.72 53.30
C ASN A 432 -1.07 -21.18 52.79
N VAL A 433 -1.15 -21.41 51.47
CA VAL A 433 -0.92 -22.74 50.89
C VAL A 433 0.52 -23.17 51.01
N MET A 434 1.46 -22.23 50.92
CA MET A 434 2.89 -22.50 51.16
C MET A 434 3.17 -22.84 52.63
N PHE A 435 2.50 -22.16 53.56
CA PHE A 435 2.55 -22.52 54.98
C PHE A 435 2.04 -23.95 55.23
N ALA A 436 0.89 -24.29 54.68
CA ALA A 436 0.32 -25.65 54.76
C ALA A 436 1.28 -26.70 54.13
N LEU A 437 1.91 -26.36 52.99
CA LEU A 437 2.92 -27.23 52.39
C LEU A 437 4.16 -27.42 53.28
N ALA A 438 4.62 -26.37 53.93
CA ALA A 438 5.73 -26.48 54.87
C ALA A 438 5.40 -27.41 56.04
N GLN A 439 4.18 -27.30 56.56
CA GLN A 439 3.70 -28.20 57.62
C GLN A 439 3.57 -29.64 57.13
N SER A 440 3.06 -29.87 55.91
CA SER A 440 2.97 -31.24 55.38
C SER A 440 4.35 -31.93 55.27
N LYS A 441 5.42 -31.17 55.12
CA LYS A 441 6.80 -31.67 55.10
C LYS A 441 7.31 -32.07 56.49
N GLU A 442 6.78 -31.52 57.56
CA GLU A 442 7.14 -31.82 58.93
C GLU A 442 6.39 -33.03 59.53
N MET A 443 5.24 -33.38 58.90
CA MET A 443 4.41 -34.51 59.34
C MET A 443 5.02 -35.87 59.02
N ALA A 444 4.96 -36.81 59.96
CA ALA A 444 5.57 -38.13 59.79
C ALA A 444 4.73 -39.12 58.98
N SER A 445 3.42 -38.93 58.84
CA SER A 445 2.53 -39.93 58.25
C SER A 445 1.50 -39.40 57.24
N GLU A 446 1.18 -38.12 57.25
CA GLU A 446 0.22 -37.53 56.32
C GLU A 446 0.93 -36.48 55.41
N ASN A 447 0.90 -36.76 54.14
CA ASN A 447 1.58 -35.87 53.16
C ASN A 447 0.65 -34.76 52.63
N ILE A 448 -0.55 -34.56 53.20
CA ILE A 448 -1.52 -33.54 52.83
C ILE A 448 -1.87 -32.74 54.08
N CYS A 449 -1.66 -31.43 54.04
CA CYS A 449 -1.99 -30.51 55.09
C CYS A 449 -2.95 -29.42 54.57
N PHE A 450 -4.08 -29.26 55.23
CA PHE A 450 -5.00 -28.14 55.01
C PHE A 450 -4.58 -26.97 55.85
N PHE A 451 -4.65 -25.75 55.29
CA PHE A 451 -4.35 -24.52 56.00
C PHE A 451 -5.34 -24.33 57.17
N ASP A 452 -4.79 -24.18 58.35
CA ASP A 452 -5.53 -23.88 59.60
C ASP A 452 -5.03 -22.53 60.13
N GLU A 453 -5.95 -21.57 60.26
CA GLU A 453 -5.61 -20.21 60.71
C GLU A 453 -5.16 -20.17 62.18
N GLU A 454 -5.72 -21.04 63.03
CA GLU A 454 -5.32 -21.09 64.46
C GLU A 454 -3.88 -21.62 64.57
N VAL A 455 -3.57 -22.65 63.82
CA VAL A 455 -2.24 -23.24 63.77
C VAL A 455 -1.23 -22.23 63.20
N HIS A 456 -1.63 -21.47 62.18
CA HIS A 456 -0.78 -20.43 61.56
C HIS A 456 -0.48 -19.32 62.58
N LYS A 457 -1.52 -18.80 63.27
CA LYS A 457 -1.32 -17.77 64.29
C LYS A 457 -0.44 -18.25 65.45
N LYS A 458 -0.61 -19.50 65.84
CA LYS A 458 0.23 -20.10 66.89
C LYS A 458 1.70 -20.14 66.44
N LYS A 459 1.97 -20.55 65.21
CA LYS A 459 3.35 -20.61 64.68
C LYS A 459 3.96 -19.24 64.47
N GLU A 460 3.17 -18.27 64.01
CA GLU A 460 3.60 -16.88 63.96
C GLU A 460 4.01 -16.34 65.34
N PHE A 461 3.20 -16.68 66.34
CA PHE A 461 3.52 -16.30 67.69
C PHE A 461 4.77 -17.00 68.23
N GLU A 462 4.97 -18.29 67.98
CA GLU A 462 6.19 -19.00 68.31
C GLU A 462 7.41 -18.35 67.65
N ASN A 463 7.36 -18.06 66.37
CA ASN A 463 8.43 -17.38 65.64
C ASN A 463 8.70 -15.98 66.18
N PHE A 464 7.65 -15.24 66.56
CA PHE A 464 7.79 -13.94 67.17
C PHE A 464 8.55 -14.05 68.49
N VAL A 465 8.15 -15.03 69.33
CA VAL A 465 8.84 -15.30 70.62
C VAL A 465 10.33 -15.62 70.36
N GLU A 466 10.61 -16.61 69.53
CA GLU A 466 12.00 -17.01 69.20
C GLU A 466 12.85 -15.87 68.67
N SER A 467 12.30 -15.07 67.76
CA SER A 467 13.06 -13.98 67.12
C SER A 467 13.34 -12.81 68.08
N ASN A 468 12.48 -12.56 69.05
CA ASN A 468 12.56 -11.38 69.89
C ASN A 468 13.01 -11.66 71.36
N MET A 469 13.07 -12.96 71.72
CA MET A 469 13.33 -13.38 73.12
C MET A 469 14.70 -12.88 73.61
N GLN A 470 15.74 -12.97 72.78
CA GLN A 470 17.10 -12.53 73.17
C GLN A 470 17.12 -11.01 73.40
N GLN A 471 16.52 -10.24 72.53
CA GLN A 471 16.45 -8.78 72.66
C GLN A 471 15.63 -8.38 73.91
N ALA A 472 14.57 -9.11 74.22
CA ALA A 472 13.76 -8.86 75.38
C ALA A 472 14.51 -9.16 76.69
N LEU A 473 15.33 -10.21 76.69
CA LEU A 473 16.24 -10.52 77.84
C LEU A 473 17.25 -9.40 78.05
N ASP A 474 17.95 -8.99 76.98
CA ASP A 474 18.98 -7.94 77.03
C ASP A 474 18.40 -6.57 77.46
N SER A 475 17.10 -6.34 77.19
CA SER A 475 16.37 -5.12 77.56
C SER A 475 15.62 -5.21 78.87
N ASN A 476 15.81 -6.25 79.66
CA ASN A 476 15.14 -6.50 80.97
C ASN A 476 13.62 -6.43 80.92
N ARG A 477 13.02 -6.97 79.87
CA ARG A 477 11.57 -6.97 79.65
C ARG A 477 10.84 -8.22 80.26
N PHE A 478 11.62 -9.11 80.87
CA PHE A 478 11.06 -10.25 81.59
C PHE A 478 10.93 -9.91 83.06
N GLU A 479 9.72 -10.08 83.60
CA GLU A 479 9.43 -9.91 85.02
C GLU A 479 8.99 -11.30 85.62
N MET A 480 9.42 -11.52 86.82
CA MET A 480 8.95 -12.70 87.62
C MET A 480 7.84 -12.25 88.56
N VAL A 481 6.70 -12.92 88.45
CA VAL A 481 5.56 -12.73 89.37
C VAL A 481 5.41 -13.97 90.15
N LEU A 482 5.25 -13.82 91.48
CA LEU A 482 5.04 -14.95 92.39
C LEU A 482 3.54 -15.13 92.69
N GLN A 483 2.98 -16.29 92.36
CA GLN A 483 1.65 -16.68 92.71
C GLN A 483 1.64 -17.53 94.00
N PRO A 484 1.10 -17.01 95.08
CA PRO A 484 1.12 -17.76 96.37
C PRO A 484 0.24 -18.98 96.30
N LYS A 485 0.72 -20.10 96.89
CA LYS A 485 -0.01 -21.31 97.09
C LYS A 485 -0.34 -21.37 98.59
N VAL A 486 -1.65 -21.39 98.95
CA VAL A 486 -2.17 -21.37 100.31
C VAL A 486 -2.55 -22.80 100.68
N ASP A 487 -2.04 -23.21 101.81
CA ASP A 487 -2.53 -24.46 102.46
C ASP A 487 -3.96 -24.24 102.98
N LEU A 488 -4.89 -25.15 102.59
CA LEU A 488 -6.30 -24.95 102.84
C LEU A 488 -6.66 -25.29 104.33
N ASP A 489 -5.83 -26.02 105.04
CA ASP A 489 -6.06 -26.36 106.43
C ASP A 489 -5.56 -25.30 107.41
N THR A 490 -4.40 -24.66 107.03
CA THR A 490 -3.76 -23.67 107.88
C THR A 490 -4.03 -22.25 107.46
N ASN A 491 -4.58 -22.03 106.24
CA ASN A 491 -4.75 -20.71 105.57
C ASN A 491 -3.44 -19.90 105.46
N LEU A 492 -2.29 -20.56 105.50
CA LEU A 492 -0.99 -19.93 105.36
C LEU A 492 -0.41 -20.14 103.99
N VAL A 493 0.37 -19.17 103.52
CA VAL A 493 1.14 -19.28 102.25
C VAL A 493 2.29 -20.22 102.52
N VAL A 494 2.28 -21.43 101.92
CA VAL A 494 3.36 -22.42 102.11
C VAL A 494 4.37 -22.48 101.02
N SER A 495 4.03 -21.94 99.82
CA SER A 495 4.91 -21.87 98.66
C SER A 495 4.37 -20.83 97.66
N ALA A 496 5.16 -20.51 96.67
CA ALA A 496 4.74 -19.67 95.62
C ALA A 496 5.28 -20.22 94.27
N GLU A 497 4.43 -20.11 93.23
CA GLU A 497 4.85 -20.43 91.87
C GLU A 497 5.46 -19.20 91.20
N ALA A 498 6.67 -19.37 90.66
CA ALA A 498 7.34 -18.29 89.91
C ALA A 498 6.90 -18.33 88.46
N LEU A 499 6.20 -17.27 88.04
CA LEU A 499 5.64 -17.14 86.70
C LEU A 499 6.34 -16.01 85.93
N VAL A 500 6.88 -16.34 84.80
CA VAL A 500 7.53 -15.34 83.91
C VAL A 500 6.45 -14.51 83.20
N ARG A 501 6.65 -13.23 83.14
CA ARG A 501 5.87 -12.24 82.37
C ARG A 501 6.76 -11.50 81.46
N TRP A 502 6.44 -11.52 80.17
CA TRP A 502 7.16 -10.74 79.19
C TRP A 502 6.37 -9.47 78.84
N LYS A 503 6.90 -8.29 79.14
CA LYS A 503 6.34 -7.00 78.77
C LYS A 503 6.77 -6.60 77.38
N LEU A 504 5.77 -6.45 76.48
CA LEU A 504 5.99 -5.92 75.12
C LEU A 504 6.14 -4.40 75.14
N GLU A 505 6.62 -3.81 74.06
CA GLU A 505 6.82 -2.36 73.89
C GLU A 505 5.51 -1.55 74.02
N ASP A 506 4.40 -2.11 73.62
CA ASP A 506 3.07 -1.52 73.76
C ASP A 506 2.46 -1.62 75.15
N GLY A 507 3.17 -2.20 76.10
CA GLY A 507 2.74 -2.39 77.50
C GLY A 507 1.89 -3.65 77.69
N THR A 508 1.61 -4.45 76.67
CA THR A 508 0.93 -5.74 76.81
C THR A 508 1.89 -6.74 77.47
N CYS A 509 1.33 -7.68 78.27
CA CYS A 509 2.08 -8.69 78.97
C CYS A 509 1.73 -10.05 78.38
N LEU A 510 2.75 -10.73 77.83
CA LEU A 510 2.60 -12.14 77.39
C LEU A 510 2.67 -13.06 78.60
N LEU A 511 1.67 -13.89 78.75
CA LEU A 511 1.55 -14.94 79.76
C LEU A 511 2.03 -16.26 79.13
N TYR A 512 3.08 -16.82 79.67
CA TYR A 512 3.53 -18.14 79.27
C TYR A 512 3.21 -19.15 80.35
#